data_3fdd64e8487d09428c3987d280dda1e1
#
_entry.id   3fdd64e8487d09428c3987d280dda1e1
#
_cell.length_a   1.000
_cell.length_b   1.000
_cell.length_c   1.000
_cell.angle_alpha   90.00
_cell.angle_beta   90.00
_cell.angle_gamma   90.00
#
_symmetry.space_group_name_H-M   'P 1'
#
loop_
_entity.id
_entity.type
_entity.pdbx_description
1 polymer ?
#
loop_
_entity_poly.entity_id
_entity_poly.type
_entity_poly.pdbx_seq_one_letter_code
_entity_poly.pdbx_strand_id
1 'polypeptide(L)'
;MAGCLLATPATAQLYRWTDAEGTVYYTADLSAIPSTFRDGATLLSAPQARPAPALDTNAPVSLRVTPGAPITVEARLNGIPLTLIVDTGADRTVISPAAVERAGFAGQAGRSIQVVGVTGTATATLVTLPLLDVAGARIGPLPVIVYTLPATLLGGEGAAAPIDGLLGRDVLDAFTLSVDTASGRATLTLR
;
A
#
# COMPACT_ATOMS: atom_id res chain seq x y z
N MET A 1 -7.71 24.54 35.52
CA MET A 1 -8.61 23.46 35.10
C MET A 1 -8.74 23.50 33.58
N ALA A 2 -8.06 22.61 32.87
CA ALA A 2 -8.14 22.53 31.43
C ALA A 2 -9.21 21.50 31.05
N GLY A 3 -10.32 21.97 30.48
CA GLY A 3 -11.41 21.13 30.02
C GLY A 3 -11.02 20.40 28.73
N CYS A 4 -10.94 19.08 28.82
CA CYS A 4 -10.76 18.23 27.66
C CYS A 4 -12.10 18.12 26.92
N LEU A 5 -12.25 18.80 25.78
CA LEU A 5 -13.39 18.65 24.87
C LEU A 5 -13.25 17.28 24.19
N LEU A 6 -14.07 16.33 24.62
CA LEU A 6 -14.25 15.06 23.92
C LEU A 6 -15.03 15.34 22.63
N ALA A 7 -14.36 15.27 21.47
CA ALA A 7 -15.01 15.30 20.18
C ALA A 7 -15.80 13.99 19.99
N THR A 8 -17.13 14.07 20.02
CA THR A 8 -18.01 12.95 19.65
C THR A 8 -17.85 12.67 18.15
N PRO A 9 -17.70 11.40 17.72
CA PRO A 9 -17.67 11.07 16.30
C PRO A 9 -19.02 11.43 15.68
N ALA A 10 -19.02 12.35 14.72
CA ALA A 10 -20.18 12.64 13.90
C ALA A 10 -20.42 11.43 12.98
N THR A 11 -21.47 10.66 13.26
CA THR A 11 -21.97 9.66 12.31
C THR A 11 -22.54 10.41 11.10
N ALA A 12 -21.87 10.33 9.96
CA ALA A 12 -22.40 10.86 8.71
C ALA A 12 -23.65 10.06 8.34
N GLN A 13 -24.83 10.68 8.48
CA GLN A 13 -26.10 10.12 8.04
C GLN A 13 -26.26 10.45 6.55
N LEU A 14 -26.63 9.47 5.73
CA LEU A 14 -26.91 9.67 4.31
C LEU A 14 -28.38 9.33 4.05
N TYR A 15 -29.12 10.29 3.52
CA TYR A 15 -30.51 10.13 3.16
C TYR A 15 -30.64 9.93 1.64
N ARG A 16 -31.50 9.02 1.22
CA ARG A 16 -31.92 8.81 -0.17
C ARG A 16 -33.38 9.20 -0.29
N TRP A 17 -33.72 10.02 -1.27
CA TRP A 17 -35.10 10.36 -1.61
C TRP A 17 -35.29 10.41 -3.13
N THR A 18 -36.56 10.39 -3.59
CA THR A 18 -36.91 10.37 -5.00
C THR A 18 -37.94 11.48 -5.25
N ASP A 19 -37.75 12.27 -6.31
CA ASP A 19 -38.71 13.30 -6.71
C ASP A 19 -39.91 12.72 -7.47
N ALA A 20 -40.84 13.60 -7.90
CA ALA A 20 -42.06 13.21 -8.63
C ALA A 20 -41.75 12.64 -10.04
N GLU A 21 -40.59 12.98 -10.60
CA GLU A 21 -40.10 12.55 -11.89
C GLU A 21 -39.32 11.21 -11.80
N GLY A 22 -39.15 10.67 -10.58
CA GLY A 22 -38.45 9.40 -10.37
C GLY A 22 -36.92 9.54 -10.22
N THR A 23 -36.39 10.77 -10.15
CA THR A 23 -34.96 11.00 -9.97
C THR A 23 -34.55 10.73 -8.52
N VAL A 24 -33.48 9.99 -8.34
CA VAL A 24 -32.96 9.63 -7.00
C VAL A 24 -31.86 10.60 -6.57
N TYR A 25 -32.02 11.14 -5.38
CA TYR A 25 -31.06 12.08 -4.77
C TYR A 25 -30.49 11.50 -3.48
N TYR A 26 -29.30 11.99 -3.14
CA TYR A 26 -28.61 11.66 -1.89
C TYR A 26 -28.14 12.93 -1.18
N THR A 27 -28.35 13.02 0.12
CA THR A 27 -27.91 14.16 0.94
C THR A 27 -27.54 13.70 2.36
N ALA A 28 -26.57 14.38 2.97
CA ALA A 28 -26.23 14.19 4.37
C ALA A 28 -27.10 15.05 5.32
N ASP A 29 -27.89 15.97 4.77
CA ASP A 29 -28.72 16.89 5.53
C ASP A 29 -30.21 16.66 5.23
N LEU A 30 -30.96 16.23 6.25
CA LEU A 30 -32.40 16.02 6.15
C LEU A 30 -33.16 17.34 5.82
N SER A 31 -32.62 18.49 6.24
CA SER A 31 -33.26 19.79 5.99
C SER A 31 -33.14 20.23 4.51
N ALA A 32 -32.15 19.70 3.79
CA ALA A 32 -31.98 19.92 2.35
C ALA A 32 -33.01 19.19 1.48
N ILE A 33 -33.76 18.23 2.04
CA ILE A 33 -34.83 17.54 1.33
C ILE A 33 -36.09 18.42 1.35
N PRO A 34 -36.72 18.69 0.17
CA PRO A 34 -37.99 19.41 0.12
C PRO A 34 -39.03 18.73 1.00
N SER A 35 -39.82 19.52 1.72
CA SER A 35 -40.79 19.02 2.74
C SER A 35 -41.74 17.95 2.17
N THR A 36 -42.11 18.05 0.91
CA THR A 36 -43.01 17.13 0.22
C THR A 36 -42.41 15.72 0.03
N PHE A 37 -41.09 15.56 0.11
CA PHE A 37 -40.40 14.26 -0.10
C PHE A 37 -39.73 13.74 1.16
N ARG A 38 -39.78 14.47 2.30
CA ARG A 38 -39.13 14.07 3.57
C ARG A 38 -39.69 12.78 4.14
N ASP A 39 -41.00 12.59 4.09
CA ASP A 39 -41.68 11.41 4.63
C ASP A 39 -41.32 10.12 3.83
N GLY A 40 -40.92 10.28 2.56
CA GLY A 40 -40.45 9.19 1.70
C GLY A 40 -38.93 9.00 1.72
N ALA A 41 -38.19 9.84 2.44
CA ALA A 41 -36.76 9.75 2.51
C ALA A 41 -36.30 8.56 3.36
N THR A 42 -35.38 7.76 2.85
CA THR A 42 -34.83 6.60 3.54
C THR A 42 -33.45 6.93 4.07
N LEU A 43 -33.25 6.75 5.38
CA LEU A 43 -31.92 6.82 5.97
C LEU A 43 -31.12 5.58 5.56
N LEU A 44 -30.03 5.79 4.83
CA LEU A 44 -29.09 4.74 4.50
C LEU A 44 -28.13 4.58 5.66
N SER A 45 -28.28 3.50 6.41
CA SER A 45 -27.26 3.12 7.39
C SER A 45 -25.98 2.82 6.63
N ALA A 46 -24.90 3.55 6.92
CA ALA A 46 -23.60 3.16 6.42
C ALA A 46 -23.36 1.69 6.81
N PRO A 47 -22.91 0.84 5.89
CA PRO A 47 -22.49 -0.50 6.26
C PRO A 47 -21.50 -0.35 7.42
N GLN A 48 -21.79 -0.95 8.57
CA GLN A 48 -20.80 -1.01 9.64
C GLN A 48 -19.58 -1.68 9.01
N ALA A 49 -18.50 -0.90 8.86
CA ALA A 49 -17.23 -1.46 8.45
C ALA A 49 -16.96 -2.62 9.40
N ARG A 50 -17.01 -3.86 8.88
CA ARG A 50 -16.58 -5.02 9.65
C ARG A 50 -15.19 -4.69 10.15
N PRO A 51 -14.91 -4.72 11.48
CA PRO A 51 -13.56 -4.50 11.96
C PRO A 51 -12.65 -5.39 11.11
N ALA A 52 -11.69 -4.80 10.43
CA ALA A 52 -10.66 -5.60 9.77
C ALA A 52 -10.09 -6.52 10.86
N PRO A 53 -9.89 -7.83 10.59
CA PRO A 53 -9.20 -8.68 11.53
C PRO A 53 -7.96 -7.93 11.98
N ALA A 54 -7.78 -7.78 13.29
CA ALA A 54 -6.55 -7.20 13.83
C ALA A 54 -5.44 -8.12 13.30
N LEU A 55 -4.71 -7.66 12.29
CA LEU A 55 -3.51 -8.35 11.85
C LEU A 55 -2.59 -8.30 13.06
N ASP A 56 -2.17 -9.47 13.53
CA ASP A 56 -1.15 -9.58 14.54
C ASP A 56 0.15 -9.09 13.88
N THR A 57 0.41 -7.78 14.00
CA THR A 57 1.53 -7.11 13.32
C THR A 57 2.89 -7.67 13.75
N ASN A 58 2.92 -8.49 14.79
CA ASN A 58 4.11 -9.18 15.28
C ASN A 58 4.21 -10.63 14.77
N ALA A 59 3.21 -11.15 14.07
CA ALA A 59 3.31 -12.50 13.52
C ALA A 59 4.36 -12.55 12.39
N PRO A 60 5.28 -13.54 12.40
CA PRO A 60 6.25 -13.71 11.31
C PRO A 60 5.55 -13.92 9.98
N VAL A 61 5.90 -13.13 8.98
CA VAL A 61 5.40 -13.31 7.61
C VAL A 61 6.35 -14.20 6.84
N SER A 62 5.82 -15.28 6.27
CA SER A 62 6.59 -16.19 5.43
C SER A 62 6.93 -15.51 4.10
N LEU A 63 8.22 -15.56 3.74
CA LEU A 63 8.71 -15.07 2.47
C LEU A 63 8.72 -16.20 1.44
N ARG A 64 8.52 -15.84 0.18
CA ARG A 64 8.64 -16.79 -0.91
C ARG A 64 10.12 -17.11 -1.17
N VAL A 65 10.49 -18.37 -0.94
CA VAL A 65 11.83 -18.89 -1.21
C VAL A 65 11.72 -19.91 -2.32
N THR A 66 12.35 -19.63 -3.45
CA THR A 66 12.45 -20.55 -4.57
C THR A 66 13.95 -20.86 -4.77
N PRO A 67 14.36 -22.13 -4.80
CA PRO A 67 15.77 -22.47 -5.01
C PRO A 67 16.32 -21.82 -6.29
N GLY A 68 17.46 -21.13 -6.15
CA GLY A 68 18.11 -20.43 -7.27
C GLY A 68 17.48 -19.09 -7.67
N ALA A 69 16.42 -18.65 -6.97
CA ALA A 69 15.80 -17.35 -7.20
C ALA A 69 15.97 -16.43 -5.98
N PRO A 70 15.87 -15.10 -6.13
CA PRO A 70 15.87 -14.17 -5.02
C PRO A 70 14.70 -14.42 -4.08
N ILE A 71 14.88 -14.11 -2.79
CA ILE A 71 13.79 -14.10 -1.80
C ILE A 71 12.88 -12.92 -2.11
N THR A 72 11.58 -13.18 -2.17
CA THR A 72 10.58 -12.14 -2.45
C THR A 72 9.58 -11.99 -1.31
N VAL A 73 9.04 -10.78 -1.17
CA VAL A 73 7.98 -10.43 -0.23
C VAL A 73 6.82 -9.76 -0.96
N GLU A 74 5.60 -10.06 -0.52
CA GLU A 74 4.41 -9.36 -0.96
C GLU A 74 4.28 -8.04 -0.17
N ALA A 75 4.15 -6.94 -0.90
CA ALA A 75 3.86 -5.61 -0.35
C ALA A 75 2.60 -5.04 -0.97
N ARG A 76 2.07 -3.95 -0.41
CA ARG A 76 0.93 -3.23 -1.00
C ARG A 76 1.22 -1.73 -1.06
N LEU A 77 0.99 -1.15 -2.21
CA LEU A 77 1.04 0.29 -2.44
C LEU A 77 -0.36 0.76 -2.86
N ASN A 78 -0.99 1.61 -2.05
CA ASN A 78 -2.38 2.05 -2.27
C ASN A 78 -3.36 0.86 -2.49
N GLY A 79 -3.17 -0.24 -1.73
CA GLY A 79 -3.96 -1.47 -1.85
C GLY A 79 -3.58 -2.39 -3.02
N ILE A 80 -2.77 -1.93 -3.96
CA ILE A 80 -2.31 -2.72 -5.12
C ILE A 80 -1.16 -3.64 -4.66
N PRO A 81 -1.25 -4.95 -4.91
CA PRO A 81 -0.19 -5.89 -4.54
C PRO A 81 1.05 -5.69 -5.43
N LEU A 82 2.20 -5.77 -4.79
CA LEU A 82 3.53 -5.70 -5.39
C LEU A 82 4.36 -6.89 -4.93
N THR A 83 5.17 -7.45 -5.81
CA THR A 83 6.18 -8.46 -5.48
C THR A 83 7.55 -7.81 -5.49
N LEU A 84 8.19 -7.71 -4.32
CA LEU A 84 9.49 -7.07 -4.16
C LEU A 84 10.55 -8.11 -3.80
N ILE A 85 11.75 -7.99 -4.38
CA ILE A 85 12.93 -8.76 -3.96
C ILE A 85 13.42 -8.18 -2.63
N VAL A 86 13.70 -9.02 -1.65
CA VAL A 86 14.36 -8.63 -0.40
C VAL A 86 15.84 -8.41 -0.69
N ASP A 87 16.28 -7.15 -0.69
CA ASP A 87 17.64 -6.76 -1.04
C ASP A 87 18.32 -6.02 0.12
N THR A 88 19.08 -6.75 0.93
CA THR A 88 19.86 -6.19 2.04
C THR A 88 21.07 -5.37 1.58
N GLY A 89 21.43 -5.42 0.30
CA GLY A 89 22.50 -4.63 -0.30
C GLY A 89 22.03 -3.27 -0.83
N ALA A 90 20.71 -3.08 -1.00
CA ALA A 90 20.15 -1.82 -1.44
C ALA A 90 19.90 -0.89 -0.25
N ASP A 91 20.42 0.33 -0.29
CA ASP A 91 20.16 1.34 0.75
C ASP A 91 18.71 1.85 0.72
N ARG A 92 18.08 1.84 -0.45
CA ARG A 92 16.74 2.33 -0.67
C ARG A 92 15.88 1.36 -1.46
N THR A 93 14.60 1.37 -1.13
CA THR A 93 13.57 0.66 -1.88
C THR A 93 13.45 1.21 -3.29
N VAL A 94 13.41 0.31 -4.26
CA VAL A 94 13.25 0.61 -5.69
C VAL A 94 11.93 0.04 -6.16
N ILE A 95 11.12 0.82 -6.86
CA ILE A 95 9.84 0.37 -7.43
C ILE A 95 9.83 0.68 -8.93
N SER A 96 9.35 -0.24 -9.73
CA SER A 96 9.28 -0.05 -11.17
C SER A 96 8.27 1.04 -11.55
N PRO A 97 8.48 1.81 -12.64
CA PRO A 97 7.52 2.80 -13.11
C PRO A 97 6.12 2.21 -13.33
N ALA A 98 6.03 1.02 -13.90
CA ALA A 98 4.76 0.33 -14.13
C ALA A 98 4.00 0.01 -12.83
N ALA A 99 4.71 -0.37 -11.75
CA ALA A 99 4.10 -0.63 -10.45
C ALA A 99 3.60 0.66 -9.78
N VAL A 100 4.37 1.74 -9.88
CA VAL A 100 3.97 3.08 -9.39
C VAL A 100 2.72 3.58 -10.13
N GLU A 101 2.66 3.37 -11.45
CA GLU A 101 1.51 3.72 -12.29
C GLU A 101 0.27 2.91 -11.91
N ARG A 102 0.39 1.57 -11.79
CA ARG A 102 -0.73 0.70 -11.36
C ARG A 102 -1.27 1.09 -9.99
N ALA A 103 -0.42 1.57 -9.10
CA ALA A 103 -0.82 2.02 -7.77
C ALA A 103 -1.44 3.42 -7.75
N GLY A 104 -1.59 4.08 -8.91
CA GLY A 104 -2.22 5.39 -9.04
C GLY A 104 -1.31 6.58 -8.75
N PHE A 105 0.01 6.39 -8.77
CA PHE A 105 1.00 7.45 -8.53
C PHE A 105 1.71 7.92 -9.81
N ALA A 106 1.11 7.66 -10.99
CA ALA A 106 1.58 8.18 -12.26
C ALA A 106 1.69 9.71 -12.22
N GLY A 107 2.81 10.25 -12.71
CA GLY A 107 3.01 11.70 -12.77
C GLY A 107 3.26 12.40 -11.42
N GLN A 108 3.44 11.65 -10.33
CA GLN A 108 3.84 12.24 -9.06
C GLN A 108 5.19 12.97 -9.22
N ALA A 109 5.25 14.19 -8.70
CA ALA A 109 6.46 15.00 -8.75
C ALA A 109 7.61 14.27 -8.05
N GLY A 110 8.70 14.06 -8.76
CA GLY A 110 9.90 13.44 -8.27
C GLY A 110 11.14 14.23 -8.62
N ARG A 111 12.24 13.94 -7.94
CA ARG A 111 13.55 14.54 -8.19
C ARG A 111 14.44 13.56 -8.95
N SER A 112 15.05 14.00 -10.05
CA SER A 112 16.06 13.23 -10.75
C SER A 112 17.30 13.04 -9.86
N ILE A 113 17.79 11.80 -9.76
CA ILE A 113 18.97 11.42 -8.98
C ILE A 113 19.86 10.49 -9.80
N GLN A 114 21.15 10.46 -9.48
CA GLN A 114 22.06 9.42 -9.95
C GLN A 114 22.07 8.27 -8.95
N VAL A 115 21.91 7.05 -9.43
CA VAL A 115 22.01 5.83 -8.65
C VAL A 115 23.20 5.01 -9.13
N VAL A 116 23.91 4.40 -8.19
CA VAL A 116 25.01 3.49 -8.46
C VAL A 116 24.56 2.09 -8.07
N GLY A 117 24.61 1.18 -9.00
CA GLY A 117 24.28 -0.23 -8.79
C GLY A 117 25.34 -1.15 -9.38
N VAL A 118 25.09 -2.45 -9.33
CA VAL A 118 26.02 -3.48 -9.84
C VAL A 118 26.29 -3.36 -11.35
N THR A 119 25.40 -2.71 -12.08
CA THR A 119 25.53 -2.47 -13.54
C THR A 119 26.13 -1.11 -13.87
N GLY A 120 26.54 -0.32 -12.88
CA GLY A 120 27.09 1.03 -13.04
C GLY A 120 26.18 2.14 -12.57
N THR A 121 26.36 3.33 -13.13
CA THR A 121 25.59 4.54 -12.78
C THR A 121 24.41 4.71 -13.73
N ALA A 122 23.23 5.01 -13.17
CA ALA A 122 22.02 5.30 -13.95
C ALA A 122 21.28 6.50 -13.39
N THR A 123 20.45 7.14 -14.22
CA THR A 123 19.53 8.19 -13.77
C THR A 123 18.21 7.55 -13.37
N ALA A 124 17.70 7.92 -12.20
CA ALA A 124 16.43 7.46 -11.67
C ALA A 124 15.64 8.63 -11.09
N THR A 125 14.39 8.39 -10.70
CA THR A 125 13.55 9.40 -10.07
C THR A 125 13.30 9.05 -8.61
N LEU A 126 13.58 9.97 -7.69
CA LEU A 126 13.22 9.84 -6.27
C LEU A 126 11.83 10.42 -6.07
N VAL A 127 10.90 9.60 -5.60
CA VAL A 127 9.51 9.96 -5.33
C VAL A 127 9.19 9.63 -3.87
N THR A 128 8.41 10.46 -3.19
CA THR A 128 7.94 10.15 -1.83
C THR A 128 6.57 9.52 -1.88
N LEU A 129 6.47 8.25 -1.51
CA LEU A 129 5.21 7.54 -1.38
C LEU A 129 4.58 7.83 -0.01
N PRO A 130 3.25 7.97 0.08
CA PRO A 130 2.58 8.23 1.35
C PRO A 130 2.70 7.05 2.29
N LEU A 131 2.57 5.82 1.78
CA LEU A 131 2.55 4.62 2.59
C LEU A 131 2.87 3.37 1.75
N LEU A 132 3.73 2.50 2.26
CA LEU A 132 3.96 1.15 1.76
C LEU A 132 3.59 0.16 2.88
N ASP A 133 2.71 -0.79 2.59
CA ASP A 133 2.36 -1.87 3.52
C ASP A 133 3.24 -3.09 3.19
N VAL A 134 4.03 -3.53 4.15
CA VAL A 134 4.90 -4.70 4.03
C VAL A 134 4.66 -5.58 5.24
N ALA A 135 4.27 -6.82 5.01
CA ALA A 135 4.05 -7.78 6.11
C ALA A 135 3.07 -7.25 7.19
N GLY A 136 2.09 -6.43 6.81
CA GLY A 136 1.13 -5.80 7.71
C GLY A 136 1.64 -4.53 8.42
N ALA A 137 2.92 -4.20 8.29
CA ALA A 137 3.47 -2.93 8.79
C ALA A 137 3.30 -1.84 7.73
N ARG A 138 2.80 -0.68 8.15
CA ARG A 138 2.61 0.50 7.32
C ARG A 138 3.76 1.47 7.50
N ILE A 139 4.56 1.64 6.46
CA ILE A 139 5.78 2.45 6.49
C ILE A 139 5.63 3.64 5.55
N GLY A 140 5.77 4.83 6.08
CA GLY A 140 5.66 6.06 5.30
C GLY A 140 5.61 7.33 6.17
N PRO A 141 5.78 8.51 5.55
CA PRO A 141 6.11 8.74 4.14
C PRO A 141 7.49 8.16 3.78
N LEU A 142 7.58 7.46 2.64
CA LEU A 142 8.78 6.72 2.24
C LEU A 142 9.34 7.27 0.92
N PRO A 143 10.57 7.82 0.89
CA PRO A 143 11.24 8.18 -0.34
C PRO A 143 11.76 6.93 -1.05
N VAL A 144 11.21 6.61 -2.21
CA VAL A 144 11.59 5.45 -3.03
C VAL A 144 12.24 5.87 -4.33
N ILE A 145 13.06 5.01 -4.88
CA ILE A 145 13.65 5.17 -6.21
C ILE A 145 12.71 4.54 -7.23
N VAL A 146 12.24 5.33 -8.20
CA VAL A 146 11.49 4.82 -9.34
C VAL A 146 12.48 4.55 -10.48
N TYR A 147 12.64 3.26 -10.82
CA TYR A 147 13.61 2.81 -11.80
C TYR A 147 13.19 1.49 -12.42
N THR A 148 13.46 1.32 -13.73
CA THR A 148 13.21 0.06 -14.42
C THR A 148 14.33 -0.93 -14.11
N LEU A 149 14.00 -2.03 -13.44
CA LEU A 149 14.96 -3.06 -13.09
C LEU A 149 15.49 -3.77 -14.34
N PRO A 150 16.78 -4.16 -14.36
CA PRO A 150 17.34 -4.99 -15.41
C PRO A 150 16.59 -6.33 -15.54
N ALA A 151 16.42 -6.81 -16.77
CA ALA A 151 15.72 -8.08 -17.04
C ALA A 151 16.34 -9.28 -16.30
N THR A 152 17.62 -9.24 -16.01
CA THR A 152 18.34 -10.26 -15.24
C THR A 152 17.85 -10.41 -13.80
N LEU A 153 17.26 -9.35 -13.22
CA LEU A 153 16.66 -9.36 -11.87
C LEU A 153 15.19 -9.74 -11.89
N LEU A 154 14.52 -9.63 -13.04
CA LEU A 154 13.08 -9.87 -13.16
C LEU A 154 12.72 -11.37 -13.18
N GLY A 155 13.68 -12.26 -13.08
CA GLY A 155 13.49 -13.70 -13.18
C GLY A 155 13.44 -14.15 -14.65
N GLY A 156 14.09 -15.31 -14.96
CA GLY A 156 14.04 -15.93 -16.28
C GLY A 156 12.62 -16.41 -16.63
N GLU A 157 12.46 -16.95 -17.84
CA GLU A 157 11.25 -17.65 -18.28
C GLU A 157 10.82 -18.68 -17.22
N GLY A 158 9.67 -18.47 -16.59
CA GLY A 158 9.16 -19.31 -15.50
C GLY A 158 9.03 -18.61 -14.13
N ALA A 159 9.34 -17.32 -14.01
CA ALA A 159 9.07 -16.56 -12.79
C ALA A 159 7.57 -16.57 -12.46
N ALA A 160 7.22 -17.04 -11.26
CA ALA A 160 5.82 -17.25 -10.83
C ALA A 160 5.00 -15.95 -10.72
N ALA A 161 5.66 -14.78 -10.70
CA ALA A 161 5.03 -13.46 -10.70
C ALA A 161 6.03 -12.40 -11.20
N PRO A 162 5.56 -11.32 -11.84
CA PRO A 162 6.43 -10.21 -12.21
C PRO A 162 7.02 -9.56 -10.95
N ILE A 163 8.31 -9.23 -10.99
CA ILE A 163 8.99 -8.49 -9.94
C ILE A 163 8.73 -6.99 -10.16
N ASP A 164 8.20 -6.35 -9.14
CA ASP A 164 7.82 -4.94 -9.17
C ASP A 164 8.90 -4.00 -8.62
N GLY A 165 9.90 -4.56 -7.90
CA GLY A 165 10.93 -3.73 -7.30
C GLY A 165 11.87 -4.50 -6.38
N LEU A 166 12.67 -3.74 -5.63
CA LEU A 166 13.56 -4.19 -4.56
C LEU A 166 13.13 -3.56 -3.24
N LEU A 167 13.04 -4.33 -2.18
CA LEU A 167 12.83 -3.83 -0.83
C LEU A 167 14.20 -3.59 -0.18
N GLY A 168 14.55 -2.34 0.03
CA GLY A 168 15.84 -1.91 0.57
C GLY A 168 15.88 -1.82 2.08
N ARG A 169 17.07 -1.47 2.62
CA ARG A 169 17.32 -1.35 4.06
C ARG A 169 16.48 -0.26 4.70
N ASP A 170 16.13 0.80 3.97
CA ASP A 170 15.23 1.87 4.44
C ASP A 170 13.87 1.35 4.96
N VAL A 171 13.46 0.17 4.52
CA VAL A 171 12.28 -0.55 5.01
C VAL A 171 12.70 -1.77 5.85
N LEU A 172 13.68 -2.56 5.40
CA LEU A 172 14.09 -3.81 6.05
C LEU A 172 14.60 -3.60 7.47
N ASP A 173 15.14 -2.42 7.81
CA ASP A 173 15.62 -2.09 9.16
C ASP A 173 14.51 -2.05 10.21
N ALA A 174 13.25 -1.95 9.80
CA ALA A 174 12.10 -2.10 10.69
C ALA A 174 11.80 -3.56 11.06
N PHE A 175 12.46 -4.53 10.40
CA PHE A 175 12.17 -5.95 10.53
C PHE A 175 13.39 -6.77 10.95
N THR A 176 13.13 -7.95 11.47
CA THR A 176 14.08 -9.04 11.58
C THR A 176 13.86 -10.01 10.44
N LEU A 177 14.84 -10.13 9.56
CA LEU A 177 14.87 -11.16 8.51
C LEU A 177 15.53 -12.42 9.06
N SER A 178 14.82 -13.54 9.03
CA SER A 178 15.35 -14.86 9.37
C SER A 178 15.34 -15.74 8.12
N VAL A 179 16.47 -16.34 7.79
CA VAL A 179 16.61 -17.27 6.65
C VAL A 179 17.15 -18.58 7.18
N ASP A 180 16.35 -19.64 7.06
CA ASP A 180 16.77 -21.01 7.36
C ASP A 180 17.04 -21.74 6.04
N THR A 181 18.31 -21.83 5.69
CA THR A 181 18.75 -22.47 4.45
C THR A 181 18.55 -23.98 4.48
N ALA A 182 18.49 -24.60 5.67
CA ALA A 182 18.30 -26.04 5.80
C ALA A 182 16.86 -26.45 5.48
N SER A 183 15.88 -25.65 5.90
CA SER A 183 14.46 -25.88 5.62
C SER A 183 13.94 -25.14 4.39
N GLY A 184 14.74 -24.29 3.77
CA GLY A 184 14.31 -23.43 2.65
C GLY A 184 13.24 -22.42 3.05
N ARG A 185 13.21 -21.97 4.31
CA ARG A 185 12.24 -21.03 4.85
C ARG A 185 12.89 -19.67 5.11
N ALA A 186 12.16 -18.63 4.81
CA ALA A 186 12.52 -17.28 5.26
C ALA A 186 11.30 -16.60 5.88
N THR A 187 11.52 -15.76 6.87
CA THR A 187 10.47 -15.01 7.55
C THR A 187 10.90 -13.57 7.78
N LEU A 188 9.92 -12.68 7.80
CA LEU A 188 10.07 -11.28 8.14
C LEU A 188 9.19 -10.99 9.36
N THR A 189 9.78 -10.46 10.43
CA THR A 189 9.06 -10.12 11.66
C THR A 189 9.33 -8.66 11.99
N LEU A 190 8.28 -7.90 12.27
CA LEU A 190 8.41 -6.51 12.72
C LEU A 190 9.17 -6.48 14.06
N ARG A 191 10.08 -5.51 14.21
CA ARG A 191 10.86 -5.32 15.46
C ARG A 191 10.08 -4.57 16.52
#